data_c79a115e6f5bce41fad8918e48e79560
#
_entry.id   c79a115e6f5bce41fad8918e48e79560
#
_cell.length_a   1.000
_cell.length_b   1.000
_cell.length_c   1.000
_cell.angle_alpha   90.00
_cell.angle_beta   90.00
_cell.angle_gamma   90.00
#
_symmetry.space_group_name_H-M   'P 1'
#
loop_
_entity.id
_entity.type
_entity.pdbx_description
1 polymer ?
#
loop_
_entity_poly.entity_id
_entity_poly.type
_entity_poly.pdbx_seq_one_letter_code
_entity_poly.pdbx_strand_id
1 'polypeptide(L)'
;MKNNFTFTMIKPDAVEDGYIGLIIDKIINSGFKFKLLKMKTLSIKEAQKFYEIHKDRPFFNELVSFITRGPVVVAVIEKENAVQEFRKLIGSTNPAEAEDGTIRKIYAKSVGENAIHGSDSDENAILESKFHFENLDFFNEL
;
A
#
# COMPACT_ATOMS: atom_id res chain seq x y z
N MET A 1 -14.04 -17.73 -2.59
CA MET A 1 -14.27 -16.60 -3.52
C MET A 1 -13.10 -15.66 -3.47
N LYS A 2 -12.65 -15.22 -4.64
CA LYS A 2 -11.60 -14.21 -4.71
C LYS A 2 -12.18 -12.85 -4.32
N ASN A 3 -11.39 -12.07 -3.57
CA ASN A 3 -11.72 -10.69 -3.32
C ASN A 3 -11.51 -9.87 -4.61
N ASN A 4 -12.40 -8.91 -4.84
CA ASN A 4 -12.21 -7.93 -5.89
C ASN A 4 -11.70 -6.61 -5.32
N PHE A 5 -11.04 -6.66 -4.16
CA PHE A 5 -10.42 -5.47 -3.58
C PHE A 5 -9.03 -5.79 -3.06
N THR A 6 -8.23 -4.74 -2.91
CA THR A 6 -6.91 -4.85 -2.27
C THR A 6 -6.65 -3.61 -1.44
N PHE A 7 -5.71 -3.72 -0.51
CA PHE A 7 -5.26 -2.61 0.31
C PHE A 7 -4.00 -2.00 -0.30
N THR A 8 -3.90 -0.68 -0.26
CA THR A 8 -2.69 0.03 -0.68
C THR A 8 -2.33 1.12 0.32
N MET A 9 -1.04 1.43 0.39
CA MET A 9 -0.51 2.54 1.18
C MET A 9 0.52 3.28 0.35
N ILE A 10 0.30 4.58 0.14
CA ILE A 10 1.33 5.46 -0.40
C ILE A 10 2.22 5.84 0.77
N LYS A 11 3.51 5.47 0.70
CA LYS A 11 4.46 5.57 1.80
C LYS A 11 4.99 6.99 1.98
N PRO A 12 5.62 7.30 3.13
CA PRO A 12 6.06 8.66 3.44
C PRO A 12 6.99 9.28 2.40
N ASP A 13 7.85 8.48 1.77
CA ASP A 13 8.78 8.97 0.74
C ASP A 13 8.02 9.58 -0.45
N ALA A 14 7.01 8.89 -0.95
CA ALA A 14 6.22 9.39 -2.07
C ALA A 14 5.33 10.57 -1.66
N VAL A 15 4.82 10.57 -0.42
CA VAL A 15 4.06 11.70 0.11
C VAL A 15 4.94 12.94 0.20
N GLU A 16 6.14 12.79 0.75
CA GLU A 16 7.12 13.90 0.87
C GLU A 16 7.48 14.49 -0.49
N ASP A 17 7.59 13.65 -1.51
CA ASP A 17 7.96 14.08 -2.85
C ASP A 17 6.79 14.65 -3.66
N GLY A 18 5.58 14.68 -3.07
CA GLY A 18 4.41 15.29 -3.70
C GLY A 18 3.72 14.41 -4.74
N TYR A 19 3.88 13.10 -4.65
CA TYR A 19 3.38 12.17 -5.69
C TYR A 19 1.98 11.62 -5.42
N ILE A 20 1.29 12.04 -4.35
CA ILE A 20 -0.02 11.49 -3.99
C ILE A 20 -0.99 11.53 -5.17
N GLY A 21 -1.18 12.69 -5.76
CA GLY A 21 -2.14 12.87 -6.85
C GLY A 21 -1.75 12.09 -8.10
N LEU A 22 -0.47 12.06 -8.43
CA LEU A 22 0.04 11.34 -9.60
C LEU A 22 -0.16 9.82 -9.46
N ILE A 23 0.10 9.30 -8.26
CA ILE A 23 -0.07 7.87 -7.99
C ILE A 23 -1.56 7.49 -8.02
N ILE A 24 -2.42 8.28 -7.37
CA ILE A 24 -3.87 8.05 -7.38
C ILE A 24 -4.42 8.09 -8.81
N ASP A 25 -4.00 9.07 -9.60
CA ASP A 25 -4.41 9.18 -11.01
C ASP A 25 -4.04 7.92 -11.80
N LYS A 26 -2.82 7.44 -11.62
CA LYS A 26 -2.35 6.24 -12.30
C LYS A 26 -3.16 5.01 -11.90
N ILE A 27 -3.51 4.88 -10.62
CA ILE A 27 -4.34 3.79 -10.12
C ILE A 27 -5.73 3.84 -10.76
N ILE A 28 -6.36 5.02 -10.78
CA ILE A 28 -7.69 5.21 -11.38
C ILE A 28 -7.66 4.89 -12.87
N ASN A 29 -6.66 5.38 -13.58
CA ASN A 29 -6.54 5.16 -15.02
C ASN A 29 -6.26 3.69 -15.38
N SER A 30 -5.85 2.89 -14.40
CA SER A 30 -5.64 1.46 -14.57
C SER A 30 -6.89 0.63 -14.28
N GLY A 31 -8.04 1.27 -14.04
CA GLY A 31 -9.33 0.62 -13.88
C GLY A 31 -9.76 0.34 -12.44
N PHE A 32 -9.01 0.80 -11.46
CA PHE A 32 -9.38 0.63 -10.04
C PHE A 32 -10.34 1.72 -9.59
N LYS A 33 -11.28 1.34 -8.73
CA LYS A 33 -12.17 2.28 -8.04
C LYS A 33 -11.75 2.41 -6.59
N PHE A 34 -11.67 3.63 -6.08
CA PHE A 34 -11.39 3.87 -4.67
C PHE A 34 -12.67 3.68 -3.86
N LYS A 35 -12.63 2.79 -2.88
CA LYS A 35 -13.76 2.50 -2.00
C LYS A 35 -13.59 3.16 -0.63
N LEU A 36 -12.37 3.18 -0.10
CA LEU A 36 -12.00 3.84 1.14
C LEU A 36 -10.68 4.55 0.92
N LEU A 37 -10.52 5.74 1.49
CA LEU A 37 -9.34 6.57 1.30
C LEU A 37 -9.15 7.51 2.48
N LYS A 38 -7.95 7.52 3.07
CA LYS A 38 -7.62 8.53 4.09
C LYS A 38 -6.12 8.74 4.17
N MET A 39 -5.75 9.89 4.71
CA MET A 39 -4.38 10.24 5.03
C MET A 39 -4.20 10.20 6.54
N LYS A 40 -3.11 9.61 7.02
CA LYS A 40 -2.84 9.49 8.46
C LYS A 40 -1.35 9.38 8.71
N THR A 41 -0.94 9.68 9.95
CA THR A 41 0.41 9.39 10.41
C THR A 41 0.33 8.19 11.35
N LEU A 42 1.10 7.14 11.08
CA LEU A 42 1.11 5.94 11.91
C LEU A 42 1.86 6.22 13.21
N SER A 43 1.30 5.74 14.33
CA SER A 43 2.04 5.69 15.58
C SER A 43 3.07 4.56 15.51
N ILE A 44 4.07 4.61 16.40
CA ILE A 44 5.06 3.53 16.50
C ILE A 44 4.37 2.18 16.77
N LYS A 45 3.38 2.17 17.66
CA LYS A 45 2.63 0.95 17.97
C LYS A 45 1.89 0.40 16.75
N GLU A 46 1.24 1.27 15.98
CA GLU A 46 0.55 0.86 14.76
C GLU A 46 1.54 0.28 13.74
N ALA A 47 2.68 0.92 13.56
CA ALA A 47 3.70 0.45 12.63
C ALA A 47 4.29 -0.90 13.05
N GLN A 48 4.57 -1.06 14.34
CA GLN A 48 5.08 -2.32 14.88
C GLN A 48 4.08 -3.45 14.65
N LYS A 49 2.80 -3.18 14.84
CA LYS A 49 1.74 -4.17 14.62
C LYS A 49 1.59 -4.49 13.12
N PHE A 50 1.65 -3.48 12.28
CA PHE A 50 1.53 -3.67 10.82
C PHE A 50 2.65 -4.56 10.27
N TYR A 51 3.87 -4.40 10.80
CA TYR A 51 5.03 -5.20 10.40
C TYR A 51 5.35 -6.35 11.36
N GLU A 52 4.39 -6.78 12.19
CA GLU A 52 4.60 -7.77 13.26
C GLU A 52 5.24 -9.07 12.77
N ILE A 53 4.92 -9.52 11.55
CA ILE A 53 5.50 -10.72 10.97
C ILE A 53 7.02 -10.60 10.76
N HIS A 54 7.54 -9.37 10.75
CA HIS A 54 8.97 -9.07 10.58
C HIS A 54 9.67 -8.70 11.88
N LYS A 55 8.99 -8.83 13.04
CA LYS A 55 9.51 -8.35 14.33
C LYS A 55 10.88 -8.89 14.71
N ASP A 56 11.22 -10.09 14.26
CA ASP A 56 12.51 -10.73 14.56
C ASP A 56 13.57 -10.50 13.46
N ARG A 57 13.24 -9.72 12.43
CA ARG A 57 14.17 -9.42 11.35
C ARG A 57 15.06 -8.23 11.72
N PRO A 58 16.34 -8.23 11.25
CA PRO A 58 17.26 -7.13 11.55
C PRO A 58 16.78 -5.76 11.07
N PHE A 59 15.98 -5.74 10.00
CA PHE A 59 15.48 -4.49 9.40
C PHE A 59 14.16 -3.99 10.01
N PHE A 60 13.61 -4.67 11.04
CA PHE A 60 12.31 -4.31 11.60
C PHE A 60 12.24 -2.86 12.11
N ASN A 61 13.26 -2.44 12.88
CA ASN A 61 13.29 -1.08 13.42
C ASN A 61 13.40 -0.02 12.33
N GLU A 62 14.11 -0.31 11.25
CA GLU A 62 14.20 0.59 10.11
C GLU A 62 12.87 0.73 9.39
N LEU A 63 12.13 -0.36 9.22
CA LEU A 63 10.78 -0.33 8.65
C LEU A 63 9.85 0.54 9.48
N VAL A 64 9.87 0.36 10.80
CA VAL A 64 9.03 1.13 11.72
C VAL A 64 9.39 2.61 11.68
N SER A 65 10.68 2.94 11.73
CA SER A 65 11.14 4.33 11.63
C SER A 65 10.75 4.97 10.32
N PHE A 66 10.89 4.25 9.23
CA PHE A 66 10.55 4.75 7.89
C PHE A 66 9.05 5.05 7.77
N ILE A 67 8.21 4.10 8.14
CA ILE A 67 6.76 4.23 7.92
C ILE A 67 6.11 5.25 8.87
N THR A 68 6.77 5.61 9.95
CA THR A 68 6.27 6.58 10.95
C THR A 68 6.85 7.97 10.78
N ARG A 69 7.76 8.19 9.83
CA ARG A 69 8.46 9.49 9.70
C ARG A 69 7.59 10.61 9.15
N GLY A 70 6.45 10.29 8.57
CA GLY A 70 5.53 11.29 8.04
C GLY A 70 4.21 10.66 7.63
N PRO A 71 3.27 11.46 7.08
CA PRO A 71 1.97 10.96 6.69
C PRO A 71 2.06 9.91 5.59
N VAL A 72 1.09 9.00 5.62
CA VAL A 72 0.85 7.99 4.58
C VAL A 72 -0.58 8.16 4.08
N VAL A 73 -0.83 7.67 2.86
CA VAL A 73 -2.20 7.60 2.32
C VAL A 73 -2.57 6.13 2.23
N VAL A 74 -3.64 5.74 2.92
CA VAL A 74 -4.14 4.37 2.89
C VAL A 74 -5.47 4.31 2.16
N ALA A 75 -5.68 3.23 1.41
CA ALA A 75 -6.88 3.08 0.60
C ALA A 75 -7.26 1.61 0.42
N VAL A 76 -8.55 1.40 0.22
CA VAL A 76 -9.08 0.14 -0.28
C VAL A 76 -9.60 0.41 -1.69
N ILE A 77 -9.10 -0.33 -2.65
CA ILE A 77 -9.39 -0.15 -4.07
C ILE A 77 -9.97 -1.45 -4.64
N GLU A 78 -10.84 -1.30 -5.64
CA GLU A 78 -11.61 -2.41 -6.20
C GLU A 78 -11.37 -2.54 -7.70
N LYS A 79 -11.17 -3.78 -8.11
CA LYS A 79 -11.09 -4.19 -9.52
C LYS A 79 -11.16 -5.70 -9.54
N GLU A 80 -11.69 -6.29 -10.61
CA GLU A 80 -11.64 -7.74 -10.76
C GLU A 80 -10.20 -8.23 -10.64
N ASN A 81 -9.98 -9.27 -9.83
CA ASN A 81 -8.65 -9.82 -9.55
C ASN A 81 -7.68 -8.78 -8.97
N ALA A 82 -8.17 -7.97 -8.04
CA ALA A 82 -7.52 -6.75 -7.56
C ALA A 82 -6.09 -6.95 -7.04
N VAL A 83 -5.85 -7.96 -6.21
CA VAL A 83 -4.52 -8.17 -5.61
C VAL A 83 -3.47 -8.38 -6.70
N GLN A 84 -3.71 -9.30 -7.62
CA GLN A 84 -2.75 -9.61 -8.69
C GLN A 84 -2.59 -8.45 -9.66
N GLU A 85 -3.70 -7.82 -10.07
CA GLU A 85 -3.66 -6.70 -10.99
C GLU A 85 -2.94 -5.50 -10.40
N PHE A 86 -3.13 -5.24 -9.11
CA PHE A 86 -2.44 -4.14 -8.44
C PHE A 86 -0.95 -4.41 -8.30
N ARG A 87 -0.57 -5.65 -7.99
CA ARG A 87 0.85 -6.01 -7.91
C ARG A 87 1.57 -5.80 -9.25
N LYS A 88 0.91 -6.05 -10.36
CA LYS A 88 1.46 -5.74 -11.69
C LYS A 88 1.62 -4.24 -11.89
N LEU A 89 0.65 -3.46 -11.44
CA LEU A 89 0.68 -2.01 -11.59
C LEU A 89 1.80 -1.36 -10.79
N ILE A 90 2.02 -1.81 -9.55
CA ILE A 90 3.04 -1.22 -8.69
C ILE A 90 4.45 -1.67 -9.05
N GLY A 91 4.62 -2.87 -9.57
CA GLY A 91 5.91 -3.40 -10.01
C GLY A 91 6.74 -4.05 -8.92
N SER A 92 7.94 -4.48 -9.29
CA SER A 92 8.89 -5.14 -8.38
C SER A 92 9.21 -4.27 -7.17
N THR A 93 9.43 -4.91 -6.02
CA THR A 93 9.88 -4.25 -4.77
C THR A 93 11.15 -3.43 -5.00
N ASN A 94 12.05 -3.90 -5.83
CA ASN A 94 13.23 -3.15 -6.23
C ASN A 94 12.90 -2.35 -7.48
N PRO A 95 12.89 -1.00 -7.42
CA PRO A 95 12.55 -0.18 -8.60
C PRO A 95 13.51 -0.37 -9.77
N ALA A 96 14.76 -0.77 -9.51
CA ALA A 96 15.72 -1.03 -10.59
C ALA A 96 15.31 -2.24 -11.44
N GLU A 97 14.55 -3.18 -10.85
CA GLU A 97 14.07 -4.38 -11.52
C GLU A 97 12.60 -4.26 -11.98
N ALA A 98 11.93 -3.15 -11.63
CA ALA A 98 10.55 -2.95 -12.00
C ALA A 98 10.41 -2.63 -13.49
N GLU A 99 9.34 -3.13 -14.10
CA GLU A 99 9.06 -2.85 -15.50
C GLU A 99 8.72 -1.38 -15.73
N ASP A 100 9.02 -0.89 -16.92
CA ASP A 100 8.66 0.46 -17.30
C ASP A 100 7.16 0.68 -17.20
N GLY A 101 6.76 1.87 -16.74
CA GLY A 101 5.36 2.21 -16.56
C GLY A 101 4.75 1.80 -15.22
N THR A 102 5.46 1.02 -14.40
CA THR A 102 4.97 0.68 -13.06
C THR A 102 5.18 1.85 -12.09
N ILE A 103 4.39 1.87 -11.03
CA ILE A 103 4.48 2.94 -10.01
C ILE A 103 5.86 3.01 -9.40
N ARG A 104 6.44 1.86 -9.03
CA ARG A 104 7.77 1.83 -8.41
C ARG A 104 8.86 2.24 -9.38
N LYS A 105 8.75 1.88 -10.66
CA LYS A 105 9.74 2.31 -11.65
C LYS A 105 9.78 3.83 -11.77
N ILE A 106 8.62 4.47 -11.73
CA ILE A 106 8.50 5.92 -11.92
C ILE A 106 8.80 6.70 -10.65
N TYR A 107 8.29 6.25 -9.49
CA TYR A 107 8.24 7.04 -8.27
C TYR A 107 9.11 6.53 -7.12
N ALA A 108 9.59 5.30 -7.15
CA ALA A 108 10.39 4.75 -6.07
C ALA A 108 11.88 5.07 -6.26
N LYS A 109 12.58 5.31 -5.15
CA LYS A 109 14.01 5.63 -5.16
C LYS A 109 14.89 4.40 -4.95
N SER A 110 14.43 3.47 -4.11
CA SER A 110 15.21 2.29 -3.71
C SER A 110 14.29 1.22 -3.15
N VAL A 111 14.86 0.07 -2.79
CA VAL A 111 14.11 -1.01 -2.12
C VAL A 111 13.51 -0.52 -0.80
N GLY A 112 14.28 0.27 -0.03
CA GLY A 112 13.82 0.79 1.26
C GLY A 112 12.82 1.93 1.11
N GLU A 113 12.94 2.76 0.08
CA GLU A 113 12.03 3.86 -0.22
C GLU A 113 11.33 3.58 -1.54
N ASN A 114 10.41 2.61 -1.52
CA ASN A 114 9.79 2.09 -2.73
C ASN A 114 8.37 2.59 -3.00
N ALA A 115 8.02 3.71 -2.41
CA ALA A 115 6.84 4.55 -2.71
C ALA A 115 5.50 4.00 -2.27
N ILE A 116 5.23 2.71 -2.44
CA ILE A 116 3.88 2.17 -2.29
C ILE A 116 3.91 0.73 -1.79
N HIS A 117 2.86 0.37 -1.05
CA HIS A 117 2.59 -0.99 -0.60
C HIS A 117 1.30 -1.48 -1.27
N GLY A 118 1.27 -2.75 -1.65
CA GLY A 118 0.05 -3.45 -2.05
C GLY A 118 0.01 -4.81 -1.37
N SER A 119 -1.18 -5.28 -1.02
CA SER A 119 -1.34 -6.58 -0.38
C SER A 119 -0.82 -7.70 -1.28
N ASP A 120 -0.25 -8.73 -0.68
CA ASP A 120 0.34 -9.86 -1.41
C ASP A 120 -0.60 -11.06 -1.57
N SER A 121 -1.75 -11.03 -0.89
CA SER A 121 -2.75 -12.08 -0.97
C SER A 121 -4.13 -11.54 -0.64
N ASP A 122 -5.17 -12.30 -0.99
CA ASP A 122 -6.55 -11.91 -0.65
C ASP A 122 -6.74 -11.87 0.87
N GLU A 123 -6.14 -12.80 1.62
CA GLU A 123 -6.20 -12.81 3.08
C GLU A 123 -5.56 -11.57 3.68
N ASN A 124 -4.39 -11.21 3.18
CA ASN A 124 -3.70 -10.00 3.68
C ASN A 124 -4.42 -8.74 3.27
N ALA A 125 -5.09 -8.71 2.12
CA ALA A 125 -5.91 -7.56 1.74
C ALA A 125 -7.01 -7.30 2.76
N ILE A 126 -7.67 -8.36 3.25
CA ILE A 126 -8.70 -8.23 4.28
C ILE A 126 -8.10 -7.74 5.59
N LEU A 127 -7.01 -8.38 6.06
CA LEU A 127 -6.38 -8.03 7.34
C LEU A 127 -5.86 -6.58 7.33
N GLU A 128 -5.17 -6.19 6.29
CA GLU A 128 -4.59 -4.85 6.18
C GLU A 128 -5.68 -3.78 6.05
N SER A 129 -6.73 -4.07 5.29
CA SER A 129 -7.86 -3.15 5.16
C SER A 129 -8.57 -2.94 6.48
N LYS A 130 -8.86 -4.00 7.22
CA LYS A 130 -9.51 -3.90 8.54
C LYS A 130 -8.61 -3.23 9.57
N PHE A 131 -7.30 -3.37 9.43
CA PHE A 131 -6.36 -2.72 10.34
C PHE A 131 -6.45 -1.20 10.26
N HIS A 132 -6.63 -0.66 9.05
CA HIS A 132 -6.63 0.78 8.84
C HIS A 132 -8.01 1.42 8.74
N PHE A 133 -9.06 0.63 8.51
CA PHE A 133 -10.41 1.16 8.31
C PHE A 133 -11.42 0.44 9.18
N GLU A 134 -12.27 1.19 9.85
CA GLU A 134 -13.32 0.68 10.73
C GLU A 134 -14.70 0.71 10.07
N ASN A 135 -14.77 0.74 8.74
CA ASN A 135 -16.03 0.77 8.01
C ASN A 135 -16.61 -0.65 7.95
N LEU A 136 -17.37 -1.01 8.98
CA LEU A 136 -17.97 -2.34 9.13
C LEU A 136 -18.97 -2.66 8.01
N ASP A 137 -19.69 -1.67 7.52
CA ASP A 137 -20.70 -1.89 6.47
C ASP A 137 -20.04 -2.39 5.19
N PHE A 138 -18.93 -1.77 4.79
CA PHE A 138 -18.17 -2.21 3.63
C PHE A 138 -17.71 -3.66 3.77
N PHE A 139 -17.15 -4.02 4.93
CA PHE A 139 -16.61 -5.36 5.15
C PHE A 139 -17.69 -6.41 5.32
N ASN A 140 -18.89 -6.06 5.74
CA ASN A 140 -19.99 -7.00 5.87
C ASN A 140 -20.59 -7.42 4.52
N GLU A 141 -20.31 -6.69 3.46
CA GLU A 141 -20.74 -7.01 2.10
C GLU A 141 -19.79 -7.97 1.38
N LEU A 142 -18.68 -8.31 2.00
CA LEU A 142 -17.65 -9.17 1.39
C LEU A 142 -17.90 -10.69 1.65
#